data_949522d55a1b6436a16b05d66fc9c5f0
#
_entry.id   949522d55a1b6436a16b05d66fc9c5f0
#
_cell.length_a   1.000
_cell.length_b   1.000
_cell.length_c   1.000
_cell.angle_alpha   90.00
_cell.angle_beta   90.00
_cell.angle_gamma   90.00
#
_symmetry.space_group_name_H-M   'P 1'
#
loop_
_entity.id
_entity.type
_entity.pdbx_description
1 polymer ?
#
loop_
_entity_poly.entity_id
_entity_poly.type
_entity_poly.pdbx_seq_one_letter_code
_entity_poly.pdbx_strand_id
1 'polypeptide(L)'
;MNVFTIATLCLAALCGGGDEKDKPKLEVRIKPSTLVRGLDVTIGELCEITPAGREALALAKVTFGPAPIGGHTRVVSRTEIVQALAAAGHDVGTLKFDGATEVTVQPVSVDVPAADILDSATAALQAVLAIEGGDVEFEAPARLRHVQAPPGRRSQELTARVRGNRTAPDAAVVDVDVVVDGASARRVPVQFRLTRYQKVLKTTGAIRAGTPLGADNLAVVREPLAQATGLFLGTFDQVQGLEAARNLQANSRITLGDAVPPAVIRRGDVVTVVLTQGRVKVTAKAIANHDAALGARLTLTNMSSRSALTGTVAAPGLVIVQN
;
A
#
# COMPACT_ATOMS: atom_id res chain seq x y z
N MET A 1 33.81 41.84 -75.81
CA MET A 1 33.27 42.53 -76.96
C MET A 1 31.79 42.17 -77.04
N ASN A 2 30.96 43.17 -76.79
CA ASN A 2 29.54 43.31 -77.22
C ASN A 2 28.52 42.39 -76.60
N VAL A 3 27.32 42.79 -76.23
CA VAL A 3 26.63 44.10 -76.20
C VAL A 3 25.38 43.87 -75.35
N PHE A 4 25.00 44.83 -74.57
CA PHE A 4 23.72 45.03 -73.84
C PHE A 4 22.50 44.74 -74.70
N THR A 5 21.48 44.16 -74.12
CA THR A 5 20.11 44.55 -74.43
C THR A 5 19.23 44.48 -73.18
N ILE A 6 18.76 45.60 -72.74
CA ILE A 6 17.74 45.83 -71.70
C ILE A 6 16.39 45.57 -72.33
N ALA A 7 15.62 44.64 -71.73
CA ALA A 7 14.19 44.56 -72.04
C ALA A 7 13.40 44.85 -70.72
N THR A 8 12.87 46.05 -70.66
CA THR A 8 11.86 46.53 -69.68
C THR A 8 10.59 45.79 -69.99
N LEU A 9 10.09 45.02 -68.95
CA LEU A 9 8.74 44.44 -69.02
C LEU A 9 7.88 45.03 -67.95
N CYS A 10 6.78 45.63 -68.33
CA CYS A 10 5.76 46.28 -67.54
C CYS A 10 5.15 45.36 -66.46
N LEU A 11 5.13 45.83 -65.24
CA LEU A 11 4.38 45.26 -64.12
C LEU A 11 2.88 45.63 -64.28
N ALA A 12 2.09 44.71 -64.79
CA ALA A 12 0.64 44.79 -64.72
C ALA A 12 0.18 44.21 -63.39
N ALA A 13 -0.20 45.05 -62.49
CA ALA A 13 -0.88 44.70 -61.25
C ALA A 13 -2.27 44.14 -61.57
N LEU A 14 -2.45 42.85 -61.50
CA LEU A 14 -3.73 42.18 -61.43
C LEU A 14 -4.09 42.05 -59.94
N CYS A 15 -4.82 43.01 -59.41
CA CYS A 15 -5.65 42.85 -58.23
C CYS A 15 -6.71 41.81 -58.50
N GLY A 16 -6.38 40.52 -58.24
CA GLY A 16 -7.38 39.48 -58.12
C GLY A 16 -7.97 39.53 -56.73
N GLY A 17 -9.06 40.26 -56.57
CA GLY A 17 -9.95 40.10 -55.39
C GLY A 17 -10.52 38.69 -55.42
N GLY A 18 -9.88 37.79 -54.70
CA GLY A 18 -10.41 36.47 -54.43
C GLY A 18 -11.62 36.63 -53.50
N ASP A 19 -12.79 36.35 -54.03
CA ASP A 19 -14.04 36.26 -53.27
C ASP A 19 -13.87 35.32 -52.08
N GLU A 20 -13.90 35.90 -50.91
CA GLU A 20 -13.94 35.21 -49.59
C GLU A 20 -15.31 34.55 -49.33
N LYS A 21 -16.08 34.33 -50.37
CA LYS A 21 -17.48 33.89 -50.28
C LYS A 21 -17.75 32.42 -50.54
N ASP A 22 -16.75 31.56 -50.73
CA ASP A 22 -17.04 30.18 -51.13
C ASP A 22 -16.18 29.12 -50.37
N LYS A 23 -15.98 29.34 -49.09
CA LYS A 23 -15.64 28.22 -48.22
C LYS A 23 -16.91 27.39 -48.05
N PRO A 24 -16.87 26.08 -48.38
CA PRO A 24 -18.02 25.21 -48.16
C PRO A 24 -18.42 25.28 -46.70
N LYS A 25 -19.64 25.79 -46.43
CA LYS A 25 -20.19 25.85 -45.08
C LYS A 25 -20.27 24.44 -44.54
N LEU A 26 -19.66 24.20 -43.39
CA LEU A 26 -19.75 22.89 -42.73
C LEU A 26 -21.21 22.62 -42.33
N GLU A 27 -21.72 21.48 -42.73
CA GLU A 27 -23.05 21.03 -42.41
C GLU A 27 -22.95 20.08 -41.20
N VAL A 28 -23.65 20.42 -40.10
CA VAL A 28 -23.70 19.69 -38.86
C VAL A 28 -25.07 19.04 -38.74
N ARG A 29 -25.14 17.75 -39.06
CA ARG A 29 -26.36 16.98 -39.01
C ARG A 29 -26.53 16.29 -37.67
N ILE A 30 -27.53 16.66 -36.90
CA ILE A 30 -27.84 16.11 -35.59
C ILE A 30 -28.49 14.72 -35.74
N LYS A 31 -27.95 13.72 -35.05
CA LYS A 31 -28.47 12.35 -35.02
C LYS A 31 -29.69 12.28 -34.11
N PRO A 32 -30.70 11.41 -34.39
CA PRO A 32 -31.82 11.21 -33.46
C PRO A 32 -31.44 10.46 -32.19
N SER A 33 -30.42 9.61 -32.25
CA SER A 33 -29.90 8.88 -31.11
C SER A 33 -28.42 8.54 -31.30
N THR A 34 -27.70 8.36 -30.19
CA THR A 34 -26.30 7.97 -30.20
C THR A 34 -25.94 7.10 -29.01
N LEU A 35 -24.96 6.21 -29.21
CA LEU A 35 -24.35 5.37 -28.18
C LEU A 35 -22.98 5.93 -27.83
N VAL A 36 -22.76 6.26 -26.54
CA VAL A 36 -21.51 6.83 -26.06
C VAL A 36 -20.71 5.79 -25.29
N ARG A 37 -19.44 5.62 -25.66
CA ARG A 37 -18.55 4.60 -25.09
C ARG A 37 -17.58 5.14 -24.03
N GLY A 38 -17.36 6.45 -24.00
CA GLY A 38 -16.44 7.11 -23.06
C GLY A 38 -17.16 7.73 -21.86
N LEU A 39 -16.37 8.42 -21.01
CA LEU A 39 -16.91 9.15 -19.86
C LEU A 39 -17.54 10.49 -20.26
N ASP A 40 -17.14 11.04 -21.39
CA ASP A 40 -17.65 12.28 -21.94
C ASP A 40 -18.30 12.06 -23.30
N VAL A 41 -19.23 12.94 -23.63
CA VAL A 41 -19.88 13.01 -24.94
C VAL A 41 -19.14 14.02 -25.80
N THR A 42 -18.84 13.65 -27.05
CA THR A 42 -18.25 14.59 -28.01
C THR A 42 -19.26 15.01 -29.07
N ILE A 43 -19.04 16.18 -29.68
CA ILE A 43 -19.92 16.68 -30.76
C ILE A 43 -19.96 15.71 -31.95
N GLY A 44 -18.86 15.03 -32.27
CA GLY A 44 -18.84 14.02 -33.34
C GLY A 44 -19.66 12.75 -33.06
N GLU A 45 -19.96 12.47 -31.77
CA GLU A 45 -20.92 11.41 -31.42
C GLU A 45 -22.35 11.87 -31.58
N LEU A 46 -22.65 13.13 -31.30
CA LEU A 46 -23.99 13.72 -31.41
C LEU A 46 -24.36 14.07 -32.87
N CYS A 47 -23.37 14.44 -33.67
CA CYS A 47 -23.58 14.99 -35.01
C CYS A 47 -22.69 14.30 -36.06
N GLU A 48 -23.15 14.33 -37.31
CA GLU A 48 -22.34 14.07 -38.51
C GLU A 48 -21.93 15.41 -39.11
N ILE A 49 -20.65 15.60 -39.35
CA ILE A 49 -20.10 16.87 -39.86
C ILE A 49 -19.54 16.67 -41.26
N THR A 50 -20.07 17.39 -42.20
CA THR A 50 -19.68 17.31 -43.63
C THR A 50 -19.36 18.70 -44.21
N PRO A 51 -18.43 18.83 -45.19
CA PRO A 51 -17.52 17.79 -45.67
C PRO A 51 -16.45 17.43 -44.64
N ALA A 52 -15.92 16.19 -44.72
CA ALA A 52 -14.82 15.74 -43.88
C ALA A 52 -13.56 16.57 -44.14
N GLY A 53 -12.94 17.10 -43.07
CA GLY A 53 -11.77 17.93 -43.16
C GLY A 53 -11.17 18.25 -41.78
N ARG A 54 -10.09 19.03 -41.77
CA ARG A 54 -9.42 19.42 -40.50
C ARG A 54 -10.36 20.14 -39.54
N GLU A 55 -11.19 21.05 -40.05
CA GLU A 55 -12.18 21.81 -39.26
C GLU A 55 -13.29 20.89 -38.74
N ALA A 56 -13.83 19.99 -39.59
CA ALA A 56 -14.81 19.00 -39.15
C ALA A 56 -14.27 18.08 -38.05
N LEU A 57 -13.02 17.66 -38.13
CA LEU A 57 -12.36 16.86 -37.10
C LEU A 57 -12.13 17.65 -35.81
N ALA A 58 -11.85 18.94 -35.89
CA ALA A 58 -11.73 19.82 -34.71
C ALA A 58 -13.07 19.95 -34.01
N LEU A 59 -14.14 20.24 -34.73
CA LEU A 59 -15.50 20.29 -34.21
C LEU A 59 -15.94 18.96 -33.58
N ALA A 60 -15.66 17.84 -34.24
CA ALA A 60 -16.03 16.52 -33.76
C ALA A 60 -15.37 16.16 -32.43
N LYS A 61 -14.17 16.71 -32.14
CA LYS A 61 -13.43 16.49 -30.89
C LYS A 61 -13.89 17.36 -29.72
N VAL A 62 -14.70 18.36 -29.96
CA VAL A 62 -15.23 19.21 -28.90
C VAL A 62 -16.01 18.37 -27.90
N THR A 63 -15.64 18.46 -26.62
CA THR A 63 -16.34 17.79 -25.54
C THR A 63 -17.63 18.57 -25.22
N PHE A 64 -18.76 17.88 -25.31
CA PHE A 64 -20.06 18.44 -24.97
C PHE A 64 -20.32 18.44 -23.47
N GLY A 65 -19.88 17.38 -22.79
CA GLY A 65 -20.04 17.22 -21.35
C GLY A 65 -20.03 15.75 -20.93
N PRO A 66 -20.29 15.46 -19.65
CA PRO A 66 -20.22 14.10 -19.14
C PRO A 66 -21.30 13.20 -19.76
N ALA A 67 -20.91 11.95 -20.04
CA ALA A 67 -21.84 10.91 -20.48
C ALA A 67 -22.84 10.58 -19.36
N PRO A 68 -24.07 10.19 -19.70
CA PRO A 68 -25.02 9.72 -18.70
C PRO A 68 -24.50 8.46 -17.97
N ILE A 69 -24.81 8.35 -16.68
CA ILE A 69 -24.44 7.20 -15.87
C ILE A 69 -25.23 5.98 -16.34
N GLY A 70 -24.62 4.79 -16.27
CA GLY A 70 -25.21 3.52 -16.73
C GLY A 70 -26.68 3.34 -16.34
N GLY A 71 -27.51 2.98 -17.29
CA GLY A 71 -28.94 2.80 -17.13
C GLY A 71 -29.79 4.06 -17.32
N HIS A 72 -29.17 5.25 -17.41
CA HIS A 72 -29.90 6.51 -17.69
C HIS A 72 -29.62 6.98 -19.10
N THR A 73 -30.64 7.61 -19.69
CA THR A 73 -30.53 8.31 -20.98
C THR A 73 -30.55 9.81 -20.74
N ARG A 74 -29.85 10.57 -21.60
CA ARG A 74 -29.90 12.02 -21.61
C ARG A 74 -30.40 12.51 -22.97
N VAL A 75 -31.37 13.39 -22.96
CA VAL A 75 -31.80 14.08 -24.18
C VAL A 75 -31.02 15.40 -24.26
N VAL A 76 -30.40 15.65 -25.40
CA VAL A 76 -29.65 16.87 -25.69
C VAL A 76 -30.33 17.60 -26.84
N SER A 77 -30.69 18.84 -26.59
CA SER A 77 -31.34 19.68 -27.60
C SER A 77 -30.33 20.31 -28.56
N ARG A 78 -30.79 20.69 -29.75
CA ARG A 78 -30.01 21.43 -30.74
C ARG A 78 -29.42 22.72 -30.15
N THR A 79 -30.18 23.42 -29.30
CA THR A 79 -29.74 24.66 -28.66
C THR A 79 -28.53 24.44 -27.76
N GLU A 80 -28.50 23.35 -26.97
CA GLU A 80 -27.37 23.00 -26.13
C GLU A 80 -26.11 22.68 -26.96
N ILE A 81 -26.27 21.99 -28.12
CA ILE A 81 -25.16 21.68 -29.03
C ILE A 81 -24.56 22.98 -29.58
N VAL A 82 -25.42 23.91 -30.04
CA VAL A 82 -25.00 25.22 -30.54
C VAL A 82 -24.25 26.02 -29.47
N GLN A 83 -24.78 26.02 -28.23
CA GLN A 83 -24.15 26.72 -27.11
C GLN A 83 -22.78 26.11 -26.75
N ALA A 84 -22.67 24.76 -26.77
CA ALA A 84 -21.40 24.07 -26.51
C ALA A 84 -20.33 24.40 -27.56
N LEU A 85 -20.70 24.45 -28.84
CA LEU A 85 -19.80 24.85 -29.91
C LEU A 85 -19.35 26.30 -29.80
N ALA A 86 -20.30 27.22 -29.48
CA ALA A 86 -19.98 28.64 -29.25
C ALA A 86 -19.05 28.82 -28.04
N ALA A 87 -19.30 28.09 -26.94
CA ALA A 87 -18.43 28.10 -25.74
C ALA A 87 -17.02 27.56 -26.01
N ALA A 88 -16.89 26.62 -26.95
CA ALA A 88 -15.60 26.12 -27.43
C ALA A 88 -14.87 27.07 -28.40
N GLY A 89 -15.45 28.25 -28.68
CA GLY A 89 -14.83 29.26 -29.52
C GLY A 89 -15.05 29.09 -31.02
N HIS A 90 -15.99 28.24 -31.43
CA HIS A 90 -16.33 28.06 -32.84
C HIS A 90 -17.39 29.06 -33.29
N ASP A 91 -17.22 29.61 -34.49
CA ASP A 91 -18.22 30.51 -35.10
C ASP A 91 -19.42 29.70 -35.62
N VAL A 92 -20.46 29.63 -34.79
CA VAL A 92 -21.71 28.90 -35.14
C VAL A 92 -22.49 29.52 -36.31
N GLY A 93 -22.24 30.80 -36.66
CA GLY A 93 -22.86 31.46 -37.79
C GLY A 93 -22.39 30.93 -39.14
N THR A 94 -21.22 30.32 -39.20
CA THR A 94 -20.66 29.67 -40.41
C THR A 94 -21.13 28.25 -40.59
N LEU A 95 -21.80 27.66 -39.57
CA LEU A 95 -22.27 26.27 -39.55
C LEU A 95 -23.73 26.19 -40.01
N LYS A 96 -24.05 25.20 -40.84
CA LYS A 96 -25.43 24.88 -41.20
C LYS A 96 -25.86 23.66 -40.37
N PHE A 97 -26.87 23.89 -39.50
CA PHE A 97 -27.41 22.79 -38.69
C PHE A 97 -28.63 22.17 -39.37
N ASP A 98 -28.64 20.82 -39.46
CA ASP A 98 -29.70 20.00 -40.02
C ASP A 98 -29.97 18.76 -39.16
N GLY A 99 -30.99 17.97 -39.45
CA GLY A 99 -31.32 16.73 -38.77
C GLY A 99 -32.31 16.92 -37.63
N ALA A 100 -32.13 16.09 -36.57
CA ALA A 100 -33.05 16.06 -35.43
C ALA A 100 -33.00 17.36 -34.59
N THR A 101 -34.09 17.69 -33.93
CA THR A 101 -34.13 18.79 -32.95
C THR A 101 -33.53 18.42 -31.59
N GLU A 102 -33.50 17.12 -31.32
CA GLU A 102 -33.00 16.52 -30.09
C GLU A 102 -32.27 15.21 -30.41
N VAL A 103 -31.27 14.88 -29.60
CA VAL A 103 -30.55 13.60 -29.69
C VAL A 103 -30.63 12.85 -28.36
N THR A 104 -31.04 11.59 -28.40
CA THR A 104 -31.07 10.72 -27.24
C THR A 104 -29.70 10.07 -27.07
N VAL A 105 -29.00 10.40 -26.00
CA VAL A 105 -27.68 9.87 -25.64
C VAL A 105 -27.85 8.68 -24.71
N GLN A 106 -27.32 7.53 -25.09
CA GLN A 106 -27.34 6.31 -24.28
C GLN A 106 -25.88 5.86 -23.99
N PRO A 107 -25.55 5.56 -22.73
CA PRO A 107 -24.21 5.05 -22.40
C PRO A 107 -24.11 3.58 -22.77
N VAL A 108 -23.00 3.19 -23.35
CA VAL A 108 -22.61 1.77 -23.45
C VAL A 108 -21.93 1.38 -22.15
N SER A 109 -22.40 0.32 -21.52
CA SER A 109 -21.75 -0.24 -20.33
C SER A 109 -21.39 -1.70 -20.59
N VAL A 110 -20.23 -2.11 -20.10
CA VAL A 110 -19.78 -3.50 -20.06
C VAL A 110 -19.57 -3.93 -18.61
N ASP A 111 -19.80 -5.21 -18.36
CA ASP A 111 -19.53 -5.78 -17.05
C ASP A 111 -18.03 -6.00 -16.88
N VAL A 112 -17.46 -5.44 -15.80
CA VAL A 112 -16.12 -5.76 -15.34
C VAL A 112 -16.23 -6.92 -14.37
N PRO A 113 -15.62 -8.09 -14.69
CA PRO A 113 -15.75 -9.29 -13.87
C PRO A 113 -15.20 -9.07 -12.46
N ALA A 114 -15.89 -9.59 -11.46
CA ALA A 114 -15.44 -9.53 -10.08
C ALA A 114 -14.07 -10.23 -9.87
N ALA A 115 -13.79 -11.26 -10.67
CA ALA A 115 -12.51 -11.97 -10.67
C ALA A 115 -11.35 -11.03 -11.03
N ASP A 116 -11.46 -10.27 -12.11
CA ASP A 116 -10.41 -9.36 -12.58
C ASP A 116 -10.13 -8.24 -11.54
N ILE A 117 -11.21 -7.74 -10.90
CA ILE A 117 -11.09 -6.75 -9.81
C ILE A 117 -10.35 -7.36 -8.62
N LEU A 118 -10.68 -8.60 -8.25
CA LEU A 118 -10.06 -9.31 -7.14
C LEU A 118 -8.60 -9.63 -7.42
N ASP A 119 -8.27 -10.07 -8.63
CA ASP A 119 -6.90 -10.39 -9.03
C ASP A 119 -6.02 -9.14 -9.00
N SER A 120 -6.52 -8.03 -9.54
CA SER A 120 -5.83 -6.73 -9.48
C SER A 120 -5.62 -6.26 -8.03
N ALA A 121 -6.64 -6.38 -7.18
CA ALA A 121 -6.56 -6.03 -5.77
C ALA A 121 -5.56 -6.92 -5.01
N THR A 122 -5.58 -8.22 -5.27
CA THR A 122 -4.69 -9.20 -4.65
C THR A 122 -3.23 -8.93 -5.00
N ALA A 123 -2.94 -8.66 -6.27
CA ALA A 123 -1.59 -8.32 -6.72
C ALA A 123 -1.06 -7.05 -6.03
N ALA A 124 -1.89 -6.02 -5.92
CA ALA A 124 -1.53 -4.78 -5.23
C ALA A 124 -1.28 -4.99 -3.72
N LEU A 125 -2.10 -5.81 -3.06
CA LEU A 125 -1.92 -6.17 -1.65
C LEU A 125 -0.62 -6.95 -1.43
N GLN A 126 -0.35 -7.96 -2.25
CA GLN A 126 0.87 -8.77 -2.17
C GLN A 126 2.13 -7.93 -2.33
N ALA A 127 2.13 -6.95 -3.24
CA ALA A 127 3.25 -6.04 -3.43
C ALA A 127 3.53 -5.20 -2.18
N VAL A 128 2.49 -4.72 -1.48
CA VAL A 128 2.65 -3.96 -0.23
C VAL A 128 3.11 -4.86 0.90
N LEU A 129 2.53 -6.05 1.06
CA LEU A 129 2.93 -7.01 2.10
C LEU A 129 4.39 -7.49 1.92
N ALA A 130 4.86 -7.63 0.68
CA ALA A 130 6.26 -7.96 0.39
C ALA A 130 7.23 -6.87 0.87
N ILE A 131 6.82 -5.60 0.82
CA ILE A 131 7.61 -4.46 1.31
C ILE A 131 7.52 -4.36 2.84
N GLU A 132 6.33 -4.52 3.42
CA GLU A 132 6.12 -4.48 4.88
C GLU A 132 6.84 -5.63 5.58
N GLY A 133 6.97 -6.75 4.91
CA GLY A 133 7.57 -7.96 5.46
C GLY A 133 6.71 -8.64 6.53
N GLY A 134 7.27 -9.67 7.14
CA GLY A 134 6.60 -10.46 8.18
C GLY A 134 5.81 -11.64 7.60
N ASP A 135 5.27 -12.44 8.49
CA ASP A 135 4.47 -13.62 8.16
C ASP A 135 2.98 -13.24 8.24
N VAL A 136 2.38 -13.05 7.08
CA VAL A 136 1.00 -12.54 6.96
C VAL A 136 0.20 -13.41 6.01
N GLU A 137 -0.94 -13.89 6.45
CA GLU A 137 -1.96 -14.51 5.62
C GLU A 137 -3.10 -13.52 5.38
N PHE A 138 -3.73 -13.59 4.22
CA PHE A 138 -4.88 -12.75 3.92
C PHE A 138 -6.02 -13.57 3.30
N GLU A 139 -7.22 -13.14 3.61
CA GLU A 139 -8.45 -13.70 3.07
C GLU A 139 -9.17 -12.63 2.25
N ALA A 140 -9.54 -13.01 1.03
CA ALA A 140 -10.35 -12.18 0.15
C ALA A 140 -11.82 -12.14 0.62
N PRO A 141 -12.58 -11.09 0.26
CA PRO A 141 -14.00 -11.05 0.57
C PRO A 141 -14.77 -12.18 -0.15
N ALA A 142 -15.65 -12.86 0.59
CA ALA A 142 -16.42 -13.99 0.06
C ALA A 142 -17.36 -13.60 -1.10
N ARG A 143 -17.73 -12.35 -1.22
CA ARG A 143 -18.62 -11.83 -2.27
C ARG A 143 -18.11 -10.46 -2.75
N LEU A 144 -17.74 -10.41 -4.01
CA LEU A 144 -17.50 -9.18 -4.75
C LEU A 144 -18.53 -9.13 -5.89
N ARG A 145 -19.18 -7.98 -6.07
CA ARG A 145 -20.12 -7.78 -7.18
C ARG A 145 -19.33 -7.35 -8.41
N HIS A 146 -19.76 -7.84 -9.58
CA HIS A 146 -19.32 -7.27 -10.85
C HIS A 146 -19.77 -5.80 -10.92
N VAL A 147 -19.03 -5.01 -11.65
CA VAL A 147 -19.22 -3.57 -11.76
C VAL A 147 -19.39 -3.22 -13.21
N GLN A 148 -20.37 -2.39 -13.51
CA GLN A 148 -20.55 -1.84 -14.84
C GLN A 148 -19.72 -0.57 -15.02
N ALA A 149 -19.03 -0.51 -16.14
CA ALA A 149 -18.25 0.66 -16.56
C ALA A 149 -18.30 0.85 -18.09
N PRO A 150 -18.11 2.06 -18.59
CA PRO A 150 -17.97 2.28 -20.04
C PRO A 150 -16.75 1.52 -20.60
N PRO A 151 -16.85 0.95 -21.79
CA PRO A 151 -15.72 0.22 -22.42
C PRO A 151 -14.56 1.13 -22.82
N GLY A 152 -14.78 2.45 -22.85
CA GLY A 152 -13.84 3.42 -23.39
C GLY A 152 -13.85 3.50 -24.91
N ARG A 153 -13.21 4.53 -25.45
CA ARG A 153 -12.94 4.70 -26.87
C ARG A 153 -11.59 4.09 -27.26
N ARG A 154 -10.65 4.03 -26.30
CA ARG A 154 -9.27 3.56 -26.52
C ARG A 154 -8.93 2.39 -25.59
N SER A 155 -9.12 2.57 -24.28
CA SER A 155 -8.75 1.58 -23.28
C SER A 155 -9.70 1.57 -22.09
N GLN A 156 -9.79 0.39 -21.46
CA GLN A 156 -10.35 0.18 -20.14
C GLN A 156 -9.34 -0.66 -19.37
N GLU A 157 -8.88 -0.14 -18.25
CA GLU A 157 -7.81 -0.74 -17.44
C GLU A 157 -8.19 -0.75 -15.97
N LEU A 158 -7.64 -1.70 -15.21
CA LEU A 158 -7.78 -1.75 -13.76
C LEU A 158 -6.49 -1.27 -13.11
N THR A 159 -6.59 -0.33 -12.20
CA THR A 159 -5.46 0.13 -11.38
C THR A 159 -5.82 -0.04 -9.93
N ALA A 160 -5.04 -0.85 -9.21
CA ALA A 160 -5.27 -1.13 -7.80
C ALA A 160 -4.19 -0.53 -6.92
N ARG A 161 -4.60 -0.03 -5.75
CA ARG A 161 -3.67 0.48 -4.73
C ARG A 161 -4.21 0.24 -3.33
N VAL A 162 -3.33 -0.11 -2.42
CA VAL A 162 -3.67 -0.22 -1.00
C VAL A 162 -3.92 1.17 -0.44
N ARG A 163 -5.03 1.36 0.23
CA ARG A 163 -5.42 2.65 0.83
C ARG A 163 -4.41 3.06 1.91
N GLY A 164 -3.83 4.25 1.75
CA GLY A 164 -2.82 4.77 2.67
C GLY A 164 -1.42 4.15 2.50
N ASN A 165 -1.19 3.33 1.48
CA ASN A 165 0.07 2.63 1.18
C ASN A 165 0.61 1.75 2.33
N ARG A 166 -0.24 1.39 3.28
CA ARG A 166 0.06 0.53 4.43
C ARG A 166 -1.16 -0.30 4.79
N THR A 167 -0.90 -1.46 5.41
CA THR A 167 -1.97 -2.31 5.91
C THR A 167 -2.22 -2.06 7.41
N ALA A 168 -3.48 -2.22 7.84
CA ALA A 168 -3.80 -2.29 9.27
C ALA A 168 -3.37 -3.65 9.85
N PRO A 169 -3.34 -3.83 11.17
CA PRO A 169 -2.91 -5.09 11.79
C PRO A 169 -3.72 -6.31 11.35
N ASP A 170 -5.02 -6.14 11.13
CA ASP A 170 -6.01 -7.19 10.86
C ASP A 170 -6.79 -7.01 9.56
N ALA A 171 -6.57 -5.92 8.83
CA ALA A 171 -7.31 -5.62 7.60
C ALA A 171 -6.49 -4.80 6.60
N ALA A 172 -6.83 -4.94 5.33
CA ALA A 172 -6.37 -4.04 4.27
C ALA A 172 -7.55 -3.67 3.36
N VAL A 173 -7.60 -2.42 2.94
CA VAL A 173 -8.54 -1.97 1.91
C VAL A 173 -7.75 -1.61 0.66
N VAL A 174 -8.08 -2.25 -0.44
CA VAL A 174 -7.51 -1.97 -1.74
C VAL A 174 -8.55 -1.26 -2.58
N ASP A 175 -8.24 -0.06 -3.02
CA ASP A 175 -9.07 0.68 -3.96
C ASP A 175 -8.67 0.28 -5.38
N VAL A 176 -9.60 -0.35 -6.10
CA VAL A 176 -9.46 -0.70 -7.52
C VAL A 176 -10.21 0.34 -8.33
N ASP A 177 -9.47 1.13 -9.11
CA ASP A 177 -10.03 2.11 -10.04
C ASP A 177 -10.19 1.45 -11.42
N VAL A 178 -11.41 1.47 -11.93
CA VAL A 178 -11.67 1.18 -13.35
C VAL A 178 -11.35 2.45 -14.12
N VAL A 179 -10.25 2.44 -14.85
CA VAL A 179 -9.76 3.57 -15.62
C VAL A 179 -10.23 3.40 -17.07
N VAL A 180 -10.90 4.41 -17.59
CA VAL A 180 -11.43 4.45 -18.95
C VAL A 180 -10.81 5.63 -19.67
N ASP A 181 -10.13 5.38 -20.77
CA ASP A 181 -9.45 6.40 -21.59
C ASP A 181 -8.51 7.31 -20.77
N GLY A 182 -7.90 6.77 -19.69
CA GLY A 182 -6.98 7.49 -18.79
C GLY A 182 -7.65 8.23 -17.63
N ALA A 183 -8.98 8.19 -17.50
CA ALA A 183 -9.71 8.78 -16.37
C ALA A 183 -10.40 7.72 -15.51
N SER A 184 -10.46 7.95 -14.18
CA SER A 184 -11.14 7.02 -13.26
C SER A 184 -12.65 7.10 -13.46
N ALA A 185 -13.23 6.02 -13.99
CA ALA A 185 -14.65 5.87 -14.21
C ALA A 185 -15.37 5.42 -12.93
N ARG A 186 -14.79 4.48 -12.22
CA ARG A 186 -15.39 3.92 -11.01
C ARG A 186 -14.31 3.39 -10.07
N ARG A 187 -14.51 3.60 -8.77
CA ARG A 187 -13.68 3.04 -7.70
C ARG A 187 -14.42 1.96 -6.95
N VAL A 188 -13.76 0.82 -6.78
CA VAL A 188 -14.28 -0.35 -6.07
C VAL A 188 -13.35 -0.65 -4.89
N PRO A 189 -13.79 -0.43 -3.65
CA PRO A 189 -13.00 -0.84 -2.49
C PRO A 189 -13.13 -2.35 -2.27
N VAL A 190 -12.00 -3.05 -2.19
CA VAL A 190 -11.90 -4.47 -1.86
C VAL A 190 -11.28 -4.58 -0.48
N GLN A 191 -12.00 -5.17 0.47
CA GLN A 191 -11.55 -5.33 1.84
C GLN A 191 -11.03 -6.74 2.06
N PHE A 192 -9.77 -6.86 2.49
CA PHE A 192 -9.12 -8.10 2.88
C PHE A 192 -9.03 -8.19 4.40
N ARG A 193 -9.19 -9.41 4.92
CA ARG A 193 -8.86 -9.72 6.31
C ARG A 193 -7.42 -10.20 6.36
N LEU A 194 -6.65 -9.69 7.33
CA LEU A 194 -5.26 -10.07 7.52
C LEU A 194 -5.10 -10.84 8.82
N THR A 195 -4.28 -11.87 8.80
CA THR A 195 -3.81 -12.56 10.00
C THR A 195 -2.29 -12.53 9.99
N ARG A 196 -1.71 -11.79 10.94
CA ARG A 196 -0.27 -11.71 11.11
C ARG A 196 0.19 -12.77 12.09
N TYR A 197 1.27 -13.44 11.77
CA TYR A 197 1.86 -14.49 12.59
C TYR A 197 3.22 -14.06 13.10
N GLN A 198 3.59 -14.63 14.25
CA GLN A 198 4.93 -14.55 14.81
C GLN A 198 5.39 -15.92 15.24
N LYS A 199 6.71 -16.14 15.23
CA LYS A 199 7.33 -17.31 15.82
C LYS A 199 7.49 -17.08 17.31
N VAL A 200 7.07 -18.03 18.12
CA VAL A 200 7.25 -18.03 19.58
C VAL A 200 7.86 -19.35 20.03
N LEU A 201 8.75 -19.29 21.01
CA LEU A 201 9.23 -20.48 21.69
C LEU A 201 8.19 -20.93 22.73
N LYS A 202 7.85 -22.22 22.67
CA LYS A 202 6.99 -22.88 23.66
C LYS A 202 7.66 -24.06 24.30
N THR A 203 7.37 -24.30 25.54
CA THR A 203 7.80 -25.50 26.24
C THR A 203 7.11 -26.75 25.69
N THR A 204 7.88 -27.81 25.42
CA THR A 204 7.35 -29.13 24.99
C THR A 204 6.79 -29.92 26.18
N GLY A 205 7.29 -29.66 27.39
CA GLY A 205 6.87 -30.24 28.67
C GLY A 205 7.03 -29.26 29.81
N ALA A 206 6.79 -29.71 31.03
CA ALA A 206 7.05 -28.90 32.22
C ALA A 206 8.57 -28.77 32.43
N ILE A 207 9.05 -27.53 32.66
CA ILE A 207 10.47 -27.21 32.89
C ILE A 207 10.61 -26.67 34.33
N ARG A 208 11.61 -27.19 35.06
CA ARG A 208 11.93 -26.67 36.40
C ARG A 208 12.84 -25.44 36.30
N ALA A 209 12.76 -24.56 37.29
CA ALA A 209 13.71 -23.47 37.45
C ALA A 209 15.16 -24.00 37.43
N GLY A 210 16.07 -23.27 36.78
CA GLY A 210 17.48 -23.65 36.61
C GLY A 210 17.74 -24.73 35.59
N THR A 211 16.74 -25.15 34.80
CA THR A 211 16.95 -26.09 33.69
C THR A 211 17.42 -25.30 32.46
N PRO A 212 18.52 -25.74 31.79
CA PRO A 212 18.95 -25.10 30.54
C PRO A 212 17.86 -25.16 29.47
N LEU A 213 17.65 -24.01 28.80
CA LEU A 213 16.69 -23.89 27.73
C LEU A 213 17.32 -24.22 26.37
N GLY A 214 16.62 -25.01 25.55
CA GLY A 214 17.14 -25.43 24.26
C GLY A 214 16.15 -26.26 23.45
N ALA A 215 16.64 -26.82 22.34
CA ALA A 215 15.82 -27.63 21.41
C ALA A 215 15.21 -28.89 22.04
N ASP A 216 15.80 -29.41 23.15
CA ASP A 216 15.33 -30.62 23.84
C ASP A 216 14.00 -30.39 24.59
N ASN A 217 13.74 -29.15 25.02
CA ASN A 217 12.59 -28.79 25.87
C ASN A 217 11.75 -27.63 25.35
N LEU A 218 12.14 -27.02 24.22
CA LEU A 218 11.42 -25.95 23.56
C LEU A 218 11.13 -26.31 22.12
N ALA A 219 10.03 -25.77 21.58
CA ALA A 219 9.67 -25.84 20.19
C ALA A 219 9.33 -24.44 19.65
N VAL A 220 9.72 -24.15 18.40
CA VAL A 220 9.30 -22.95 17.70
C VAL A 220 7.90 -23.17 17.13
N VAL A 221 6.94 -22.37 17.54
CA VAL A 221 5.54 -22.45 17.10
C VAL A 221 5.15 -21.14 16.40
N ARG A 222 4.44 -21.26 15.31
CA ARG A 222 3.82 -20.12 14.59
C ARG A 222 2.48 -19.78 15.22
N GLU A 223 2.31 -18.58 15.72
CA GLU A 223 1.06 -18.14 16.37
C GLU A 223 0.55 -16.81 15.84
N PRO A 224 -0.79 -16.64 15.75
CA PRO A 224 -1.37 -15.35 15.41
C PRO A 224 -0.96 -14.25 16.41
N LEU A 225 -0.52 -13.12 15.89
CA LEU A 225 -0.05 -11.98 16.68
C LEU A 225 -1.14 -11.43 17.63
N ALA A 226 -2.40 -11.47 17.21
CA ALA A 226 -3.55 -11.03 18.02
C ALA A 226 -3.72 -11.82 19.33
N GLN A 227 -3.19 -13.06 19.40
CA GLN A 227 -3.23 -13.92 20.59
C GLN A 227 -1.96 -13.80 21.44
N ALA A 228 -0.96 -13.07 21.01
CA ALA A 228 0.33 -12.98 21.63
C ALA A 228 0.55 -11.58 22.22
N THR A 229 -0.06 -11.33 23.37
CA THR A 229 0.21 -10.10 24.16
C THR A 229 1.49 -10.29 24.97
N GLY A 230 2.57 -9.59 24.60
CA GLY A 230 3.85 -9.63 25.32
C GLY A 230 5.06 -9.76 24.39
N LEU A 231 6.24 -9.60 24.96
CA LEU A 231 7.53 -9.82 24.28
C LEU A 231 7.94 -11.28 24.47
N PHE A 232 7.68 -12.10 23.46
CA PHE A 232 8.03 -13.53 23.46
C PHE A 232 9.33 -13.76 22.68
N LEU A 233 10.11 -14.75 23.11
CA LEU A 233 11.28 -15.22 22.41
C LEU A 233 10.83 -16.14 21.26
N GLY A 234 11.41 -15.96 20.07
CA GLY A 234 10.98 -16.65 18.85
C GLY A 234 12.02 -17.59 18.23
N THR A 235 13.27 -17.53 18.67
CA THR A 235 14.38 -18.33 18.12
C THR A 235 15.21 -18.97 19.21
N PHE A 236 15.84 -20.12 18.91
CA PHE A 236 16.72 -20.79 19.85
C PHE A 236 17.97 -19.97 20.20
N ASP A 237 18.45 -19.12 19.28
CA ASP A 237 19.61 -18.26 19.54
C ASP A 237 19.38 -17.30 20.71
N GLN A 238 18.11 -16.87 20.90
CA GLN A 238 17.75 -15.97 21.98
C GLN A 238 17.78 -16.62 23.38
N VAL A 239 17.75 -17.95 23.46
CA VAL A 239 17.78 -18.72 24.70
C VAL A 239 19.09 -19.51 24.86
N GLN A 240 19.99 -19.41 23.92
CA GLN A 240 21.26 -20.16 23.96
C GLN A 240 22.08 -19.78 25.20
N GLY A 241 22.42 -20.77 26.01
CA GLY A 241 23.18 -20.58 27.22
C GLY A 241 22.38 -19.99 28.39
N LEU A 242 21.07 -19.88 28.25
CA LEU A 242 20.16 -19.43 29.33
C LEU A 242 19.45 -20.60 29.99
N GLU A 243 18.98 -20.40 31.22
CA GLU A 243 18.19 -21.35 31.99
C GLU A 243 16.82 -20.76 32.36
N ALA A 244 15.87 -21.63 32.71
CA ALA A 244 14.54 -21.20 33.16
C ALA A 244 14.61 -20.46 34.48
N ALA A 245 14.15 -19.22 34.52
CA ALA A 245 14.12 -18.40 35.74
C ALA A 245 13.15 -18.94 36.79
N ARG A 246 12.12 -19.66 36.37
CA ARG A 246 11.04 -20.22 37.22
C ARG A 246 10.52 -21.53 36.62
N ASN A 247 9.70 -22.23 37.39
CA ASN A 247 8.99 -23.41 36.90
C ASN A 247 8.02 -23.00 35.78
N LEU A 248 8.15 -23.60 34.58
CA LEU A 248 7.33 -23.40 33.42
C LEU A 248 6.43 -24.61 33.21
N GLN A 249 5.18 -24.38 32.87
CA GLN A 249 4.26 -25.46 32.52
C GLN A 249 4.44 -25.90 31.08
N ALA A 250 3.96 -27.08 30.72
CA ALA A 250 3.92 -27.53 29.35
C ALA A 250 3.11 -26.57 28.46
N ASN A 251 3.52 -26.40 27.24
CA ASN A 251 2.88 -25.51 26.24
C ASN A 251 2.86 -24.02 26.62
N SER A 252 3.72 -23.60 27.55
CA SER A 252 3.89 -22.19 27.93
C SER A 252 4.76 -21.45 26.94
N ARG A 253 4.39 -20.21 26.61
CA ARG A 253 5.22 -19.31 25.80
C ARG A 253 6.38 -18.79 26.65
N ILE A 254 7.55 -18.66 26.03
CA ILE A 254 8.75 -18.15 26.70
C ILE A 254 8.85 -16.65 26.49
N THR A 255 8.90 -15.93 27.58
CA THR A 255 9.13 -14.46 27.62
C THR A 255 10.60 -14.17 27.94
N LEU A 256 11.01 -12.91 27.73
CA LEU A 256 12.34 -12.47 28.09
C LEU A 256 12.65 -12.67 29.61
N GLY A 257 11.63 -12.55 30.47
CA GLY A 257 11.77 -12.76 31.91
C GLY A 257 11.85 -14.23 32.34
N ASP A 258 11.53 -15.17 31.45
CA ASP A 258 11.59 -16.62 31.74
C ASP A 258 12.97 -17.23 31.44
N ALA A 259 13.83 -16.52 30.73
CA ALA A 259 15.17 -16.97 30.34
C ALA A 259 16.23 -16.07 31.00
N VAL A 260 17.07 -16.67 31.85
CA VAL A 260 18.10 -15.95 32.59
C VAL A 260 19.45 -16.63 32.42
N PRO A 261 20.56 -15.89 32.55
CA PRO A 261 21.88 -16.49 32.57
C PRO A 261 22.02 -17.49 33.71
N PRO A 262 22.76 -18.61 33.51
CA PRO A 262 22.94 -19.64 34.54
C PRO A 262 23.57 -19.07 35.81
N ALA A 263 23.05 -19.48 36.95
CA ALA A 263 23.60 -19.08 38.23
C ALA A 263 24.97 -19.79 38.45
N VAL A 264 26.01 -18.99 38.62
CA VAL A 264 27.37 -19.47 38.96
C VAL A 264 27.66 -19.51 40.46
N ILE A 265 26.81 -18.86 41.25
CA ILE A 265 26.80 -18.92 42.70
C ILE A 265 25.35 -19.21 43.14
N ARG A 266 25.17 -20.22 43.97
CA ARG A 266 23.86 -20.60 44.50
C ARG A 266 23.69 -20.14 45.94
N ARG A 267 22.44 -19.96 46.35
CA ARG A 267 22.09 -19.65 47.73
C ARG A 267 22.71 -20.68 48.70
N GLY A 268 23.40 -20.18 49.73
CA GLY A 268 24.10 -20.99 50.69
C GLY A 268 25.57 -21.30 50.37
N ASP A 269 26.02 -20.97 49.16
CA ASP A 269 27.42 -21.16 48.76
C ASP A 269 28.36 -20.25 49.59
N VAL A 270 29.47 -20.81 50.00
CA VAL A 270 30.54 -20.02 50.61
C VAL A 270 31.46 -19.46 49.54
N VAL A 271 31.45 -18.14 49.44
CA VAL A 271 32.21 -17.42 48.41
C VAL A 271 33.29 -16.54 49.04
N THR A 272 34.31 -16.26 48.24
CA THR A 272 35.35 -15.30 48.64
C THR A 272 34.93 -13.91 48.17
N VAL A 273 34.86 -13.01 49.10
CA VAL A 273 34.56 -11.58 48.85
C VAL A 273 35.88 -10.81 48.82
N VAL A 274 36.07 -10.01 47.79
CA VAL A 274 37.25 -9.15 47.63
C VAL A 274 36.78 -7.69 47.64
N LEU A 275 37.25 -6.97 48.60
CA LEU A 275 37.10 -5.50 48.66
C LEU A 275 38.47 -4.86 48.28
N THR A 276 38.45 -3.99 47.31
CA THR A 276 39.64 -3.21 46.93
C THR A 276 39.41 -1.73 47.23
N GLN A 277 40.23 -1.16 48.12
CA GLN A 277 40.19 0.24 48.47
C GLN A 277 41.59 0.85 48.28
N GLY A 278 41.80 1.59 47.21
CA GLY A 278 43.14 2.09 46.83
C GLY A 278 44.12 0.96 46.60
N ARG A 279 45.18 0.89 47.42
CA ARG A 279 46.23 -0.16 47.36
C ARG A 279 45.95 -1.34 48.31
N VAL A 280 44.87 -1.26 49.10
CA VAL A 280 44.54 -2.31 50.07
C VAL A 280 43.53 -3.28 49.46
N LYS A 281 43.84 -4.57 49.53
CA LYS A 281 42.95 -5.65 49.12
C LYS A 281 42.61 -6.50 50.32
N VAL A 282 41.33 -6.51 50.69
CA VAL A 282 40.80 -7.30 51.82
C VAL A 282 40.01 -8.45 51.24
N THR A 283 40.23 -9.64 51.79
CA THR A 283 39.46 -10.84 51.42
C THR A 283 38.74 -11.38 52.67
N ALA A 284 37.46 -11.79 52.47
CA ALA A 284 36.68 -12.39 53.50
C ALA A 284 35.84 -13.54 52.94
N LYS A 285 35.39 -14.45 53.80
CA LYS A 285 34.40 -15.49 53.45
C LYS A 285 33.01 -15.02 53.78
N ALA A 286 32.09 -15.24 52.85
CA ALA A 286 30.68 -14.90 53.05
C ALA A 286 29.78 -15.99 52.43
N ILE A 287 28.54 -16.02 52.91
CA ILE A 287 27.51 -16.95 52.42
C ILE A 287 26.58 -16.15 51.48
N ALA A 288 26.30 -16.74 50.31
CA ALA A 288 25.37 -16.20 49.33
C ALA A 288 23.92 -16.30 49.83
N ASN A 289 23.19 -15.19 49.82
CA ASN A 289 21.80 -15.15 50.27
C ASN A 289 20.77 -15.56 49.19
N HIS A 290 21.16 -15.49 47.93
CA HIS A 290 20.36 -15.92 46.76
C HIS A 290 21.26 -16.37 45.61
N ASP A 291 20.68 -17.00 44.61
CA ASP A 291 21.39 -17.41 43.39
C ASP A 291 21.81 -16.17 42.58
N ALA A 292 22.97 -16.25 41.95
CA ALA A 292 23.49 -15.16 41.15
C ALA A 292 24.29 -15.65 39.94
N ALA A 293 24.05 -15.06 38.77
CA ALA A 293 24.83 -15.24 37.57
C ALA A 293 26.09 -14.39 37.56
N LEU A 294 27.00 -14.67 36.63
CA LEU A 294 28.20 -13.87 36.42
C LEU A 294 27.82 -12.40 36.14
N GLY A 295 28.47 -11.46 36.77
CA GLY A 295 28.19 -10.03 36.65
C GLY A 295 26.97 -9.53 37.42
N ALA A 296 26.18 -10.41 38.03
CA ALA A 296 25.02 -10.02 38.82
C ALA A 296 25.39 -9.46 40.19
N ARG A 297 24.55 -8.60 40.73
CA ARG A 297 24.66 -8.16 42.12
C ARG A 297 24.17 -9.25 43.06
N LEU A 298 24.97 -9.54 44.09
CA LEU A 298 24.70 -10.57 45.07
C LEU A 298 24.78 -9.97 46.48
N THR A 299 23.75 -10.25 47.28
CA THR A 299 23.76 -9.95 48.72
C THR A 299 24.32 -11.17 49.46
N LEU A 300 25.27 -10.91 50.33
CA LEU A 300 26.07 -11.88 51.03
C LEU A 300 26.02 -11.63 52.55
N THR A 301 26.19 -12.65 53.35
CA THR A 301 26.37 -12.53 54.78
C THR A 301 27.79 -12.91 55.16
N ASN A 302 28.57 -11.96 55.69
CA ASN A 302 29.95 -12.23 56.15
C ASN A 302 29.93 -13.28 57.27
N MET A 303 30.75 -14.33 57.13
CA MET A 303 30.77 -15.42 58.10
C MET A 303 31.33 -15.00 59.48
N SER A 304 32.25 -14.04 59.51
CA SER A 304 32.90 -13.58 60.74
C SER A 304 32.09 -12.50 61.47
N SER A 305 31.68 -11.45 60.76
CA SER A 305 30.97 -10.31 61.36
C SER A 305 29.46 -10.43 61.34
N ARG A 306 28.91 -11.38 60.58
CA ARG A 306 27.48 -11.57 60.27
C ARG A 306 26.82 -10.36 59.63
N SER A 307 27.60 -9.42 59.15
CA SER A 307 27.12 -8.24 58.46
C SER A 307 26.71 -8.59 57.01
N ALA A 308 25.67 -7.91 56.52
CA ALA A 308 25.27 -8.01 55.12
C ALA A 308 26.24 -7.21 54.26
N LEU A 309 26.65 -7.80 53.14
CA LEU A 309 27.50 -7.19 52.13
C LEU A 309 26.82 -7.33 50.78
N THR A 310 27.01 -6.36 49.87
CA THR A 310 26.55 -6.45 48.49
C THR A 310 27.75 -6.31 47.56
N GLY A 311 27.89 -7.22 46.61
CA GLY A 311 28.96 -7.19 45.63
C GLY A 311 28.51 -7.70 44.27
N THR A 312 29.41 -7.66 43.29
CA THR A 312 29.21 -8.15 41.94
C THR A 312 29.95 -9.48 41.79
N VAL A 313 29.29 -10.48 41.25
CA VAL A 313 29.88 -11.78 40.94
C VAL A 313 30.92 -11.65 39.83
N ALA A 314 32.19 -11.89 40.11
CA ALA A 314 33.30 -11.77 39.17
C ALA A 314 33.69 -13.10 38.54
N ALA A 315 33.52 -14.23 39.28
CA ALA A 315 33.79 -15.59 38.83
C ALA A 315 33.04 -16.57 39.79
N PRO A 316 32.95 -17.86 39.44
CA PRO A 316 32.39 -18.86 40.36
C PRO A 316 33.12 -18.80 41.69
N GLY A 317 32.36 -18.59 42.77
CA GLY A 317 32.90 -18.48 44.14
C GLY A 317 33.63 -17.16 44.46
N LEU A 318 33.66 -16.16 43.56
CA LEU A 318 34.35 -14.87 43.76
C LEU A 318 33.41 -13.71 43.56
N VAL A 319 33.31 -12.82 44.54
CA VAL A 319 32.49 -11.62 44.52
C VAL A 319 33.35 -10.41 44.85
N ILE A 320 33.23 -9.34 44.03
CA ILE A 320 33.92 -8.08 44.24
C ILE A 320 32.95 -7.09 44.85
N VAL A 321 33.33 -6.49 45.94
CA VAL A 321 32.64 -5.35 46.54
C VAL A 321 33.36 -4.09 46.16
N GLN A 322 32.62 -3.20 45.54
CA GLN A 322 33.08 -1.84 45.23
C GLN A 322 32.41 -0.89 46.23
N ASN A 323 33.20 -0.02 46.81
CA ASN A 323 32.71 0.97 47.79
C ASN A 323 32.18 2.22 47.02
#